data_9a393e568f625b478bb34555ccb111c3
#
_entry.id   9a393e568f625b478bb34555ccb111c3
#
_cell.length_a   1.000
_cell.length_b   1.000
_cell.length_c   1.000
_cell.angle_alpha   90.00
_cell.angle_beta   90.00
_cell.angle_gamma   90.00
#
_symmetry.space_group_name_H-M   'P 1'
#
loop_
_entity.id
_entity.type
_entity.pdbx_description
1 polymer ?
#
loop_
_entity_poly.entity_id
_entity_poly.type
_entity_poly.pdbx_seq_one_letter_code
_entity_poly.pdbx_strand_id
1 'polypeptide(L)'
;MNSALHLHGLIKSLLLLWLSTAGFFCYAASVVYVASTDSHTISVFALNETSGQLYLQQTLAVDGAVMPLALSPDRQLLYAAIRSTPYQLIVLGIDGVSGGLSLRAKLPVADSMANISVDPAGRYLFAVSYAGNTISSYPLNTQGIPSSPVQVLPAGNHPHQITTDPQHQFVYVSLLGEDRMDYFRVNHTLKSAPLVPMNTPALHTASGAGPRHFVFSAQGLFLYLVNELGGTVQVYQRNASKGSATLLESHVLAEGVKPWAADIHLTPNGNFLYASERTSSTISGFKVNRNTGRLSPVSRWATEQQPRAFRITPDGRFLLVVGQLSQRISVYAINPHSGELQLASTHQTGKNPAWIEVVNLPVTAR
;
A
#
# COMPACT_ATOMS: atom_id res chain seq x y z
N MET A 1 82.26 -28.71 -45.73
CA MET A 1 81.27 -29.74 -46.06
C MET A 1 80.12 -29.62 -45.06
N ASN A 2 78.98 -29.38 -45.61
CA ASN A 2 77.72 -28.90 -45.00
C ASN A 2 77.05 -29.88 -44.03
N SER A 3 76.41 -29.40 -43.03
CA SER A 3 75.09 -29.89 -42.60
C SER A 3 74.37 -28.85 -41.77
N ALA A 4 73.24 -28.39 -42.27
CA ALA A 4 72.30 -27.50 -41.67
C ALA A 4 71.39 -28.28 -40.70
N LEU A 5 71.22 -27.81 -39.47
CA LEU A 5 70.21 -28.29 -38.57
C LEU A 5 69.02 -27.31 -38.58
N HIS A 6 67.86 -27.81 -38.99
CA HIS A 6 66.57 -27.13 -38.87
C HIS A 6 66.02 -27.21 -37.42
N LEU A 7 65.82 -26.06 -36.77
CA LEU A 7 65.17 -25.94 -35.52
C LEU A 7 63.70 -25.52 -35.73
N HIS A 8 62.78 -26.46 -35.54
CA HIS A 8 61.34 -26.19 -35.60
C HIS A 8 60.89 -25.66 -34.22
N GLY A 9 60.55 -24.37 -34.19
CA GLY A 9 59.93 -23.76 -33.02
C GLY A 9 58.40 -24.04 -32.96
N LEU A 10 57.97 -24.80 -31.98
CA LEU A 10 56.54 -24.94 -31.62
C LEU A 10 56.06 -23.70 -30.89
N ILE A 11 55.24 -22.91 -31.54
CA ILE A 11 54.45 -21.83 -30.89
C ILE A 11 53.22 -22.50 -30.27
N LYS A 12 53.20 -22.65 -28.97
CA LYS A 12 51.97 -23.02 -28.21
C LYS A 12 51.13 -21.77 -28.01
N SER A 13 50.08 -21.63 -28.79
CA SER A 13 49.03 -20.63 -28.58
C SER A 13 48.21 -20.99 -27.33
N LEU A 14 48.39 -20.28 -26.25
CA LEU A 14 47.52 -20.33 -25.07
C LEU A 14 46.24 -19.54 -25.39
N LEU A 15 45.14 -20.24 -25.68
CA LEU A 15 43.81 -19.65 -25.73
C LEU A 15 43.34 -19.44 -24.28
N LEU A 16 43.40 -18.19 -23.77
CA LEU A 16 42.71 -17.80 -22.54
C LEU A 16 41.21 -17.74 -22.80
N LEU A 17 40.48 -18.77 -22.36
CA LEU A 17 39.02 -18.72 -22.27
C LEU A 17 38.66 -17.74 -21.16
N TRP A 18 38.20 -16.54 -21.52
CA TRP A 18 37.48 -15.66 -20.58
C TRP A 18 36.10 -16.25 -20.34
N LEU A 19 35.92 -17.00 -19.23
CA LEU A 19 34.61 -17.27 -18.69
C LEU A 19 34.09 -15.97 -18.08
N SER A 20 33.27 -15.24 -18.84
CA SER A 20 32.43 -14.20 -18.26
C SER A 20 31.37 -14.89 -17.37
N THR A 21 31.63 -14.94 -16.07
CA THR A 21 30.59 -15.22 -15.10
C THR A 21 29.63 -14.04 -15.13
N ALA A 22 28.63 -14.11 -16.00
CA ALA A 22 27.45 -13.28 -15.87
C ALA A 22 26.83 -13.65 -14.51
N GLY A 23 27.14 -12.87 -13.49
CA GLY A 23 26.47 -12.95 -12.21
C GLY A 23 24.99 -12.68 -12.49
N PHE A 24 24.18 -13.70 -12.44
CA PHE A 24 22.74 -13.57 -12.38
C PHE A 24 22.43 -12.90 -11.05
N PHE A 25 22.35 -11.58 -11.03
CA PHE A 25 21.71 -10.87 -9.95
C PHE A 25 20.24 -11.27 -9.99
N CYS A 26 19.85 -12.20 -9.11
CA CYS A 26 18.46 -12.57 -8.88
C CYS A 26 17.82 -11.39 -8.16
N TYR A 27 17.25 -10.44 -8.92
CA TYR A 27 16.44 -9.37 -8.37
C TYR A 27 15.11 -9.98 -7.92
N ALA A 28 14.68 -9.66 -6.70
CA ALA A 28 13.31 -9.91 -6.30
C ALA A 28 12.41 -9.14 -7.27
N ALA A 29 11.54 -9.84 -7.99
CA ALA A 29 10.64 -9.19 -8.94
C ALA A 29 9.54 -8.46 -8.15
N SER A 30 9.43 -7.15 -8.33
CA SER A 30 8.29 -6.41 -7.81
C SER A 30 7.06 -6.63 -8.68
N VAL A 31 5.95 -6.98 -8.04
CA VAL A 31 4.65 -7.19 -8.69
C VAL A 31 3.65 -6.17 -8.18
N VAL A 32 2.85 -5.65 -9.09
CA VAL A 32 1.87 -4.59 -8.83
C VAL A 32 0.47 -5.15 -9.10
N TYR A 33 -0.41 -5.05 -8.11
CA TYR A 33 -1.83 -5.42 -8.21
C TYR A 33 -2.67 -4.16 -8.26
N VAL A 34 -3.51 -4.02 -9.30
CA VAL A 34 -4.42 -2.89 -9.48
C VAL A 34 -5.85 -3.39 -9.50
N ALA A 35 -6.66 -2.98 -8.53
CA ALA A 35 -8.09 -3.22 -8.52
C ALA A 35 -8.82 -2.15 -9.33
N SER A 36 -9.45 -2.57 -10.43
CA SER A 36 -10.25 -1.72 -11.32
C SER A 36 -11.73 -1.99 -11.08
N THR A 37 -12.36 -1.09 -10.30
CA THR A 37 -13.68 -1.29 -9.71
C THR A 37 -14.76 -1.53 -10.75
N ASP A 38 -14.82 -0.69 -11.79
CA ASP A 38 -15.88 -0.76 -12.80
C ASP A 38 -15.61 -1.77 -13.91
N SER A 39 -14.36 -2.24 -14.05
CA SER A 39 -14.03 -3.37 -14.91
C SER A 39 -14.21 -4.72 -14.21
N HIS A 40 -14.42 -4.74 -12.89
CA HIS A 40 -14.47 -5.95 -12.09
C HIS A 40 -13.23 -6.83 -12.30
N THR A 41 -12.04 -6.22 -12.29
CA THR A 41 -10.78 -6.92 -12.53
C THR A 41 -9.70 -6.53 -11.54
N ILE A 42 -8.77 -7.45 -11.32
CA ILE A 42 -7.46 -7.16 -10.72
C ILE A 42 -6.40 -7.42 -11.78
N SER A 43 -5.68 -6.36 -12.17
CA SER A 43 -4.54 -6.46 -13.08
C SER A 43 -3.27 -6.76 -12.30
N VAL A 44 -2.46 -7.66 -12.81
CA VAL A 44 -1.14 -8.04 -12.27
C VAL A 44 -0.07 -7.57 -13.24
N PHE A 45 0.82 -6.71 -12.77
CA PHE A 45 1.94 -6.22 -13.57
C PHE A 45 3.26 -6.61 -12.93
N ALA A 46 4.23 -7.03 -13.73
CA ALA A 46 5.63 -7.08 -13.33
C ALA A 46 6.25 -5.69 -13.48
N LEU A 47 6.96 -5.21 -12.46
CA LEU A 47 7.68 -3.95 -12.49
C LEU A 47 9.15 -4.20 -12.83
N ASN A 48 9.64 -3.56 -13.88
CA ASN A 48 11.08 -3.47 -14.13
C ASN A 48 11.69 -2.46 -13.14
N GLU A 49 12.39 -2.94 -12.16
CA GLU A 49 12.97 -2.14 -11.08
C GLU A 49 14.11 -1.20 -11.51
N THR A 50 14.62 -1.33 -12.75
CA THR A 50 15.64 -0.43 -13.29
C THR A 50 15.01 0.73 -14.03
N SER A 51 13.99 0.46 -14.86
CA SER A 51 13.38 1.46 -15.75
C SER A 51 12.06 2.01 -15.26
N GLY A 52 11.40 1.37 -14.30
CA GLY A 52 10.04 1.71 -13.87
C GLY A 52 8.96 1.28 -14.87
N GLN A 53 9.29 0.48 -15.89
CA GLN A 53 8.30 -0.04 -16.85
C GLN A 53 7.46 -1.14 -16.21
N LEU A 54 6.16 -1.14 -16.54
CA LEU A 54 5.22 -2.19 -16.14
C LEU A 54 4.92 -3.11 -17.32
N TYR A 55 4.84 -4.40 -17.05
CA TYR A 55 4.45 -5.42 -18.02
C TYR A 55 3.23 -6.17 -17.49
N LEU A 56 2.09 -6.07 -18.19
CA LEU A 56 0.87 -6.78 -17.81
C LEU A 56 1.10 -8.30 -17.94
N GLN A 57 0.94 -9.01 -16.82
CA GLN A 57 1.09 -10.46 -16.72
C GLN A 57 -0.25 -11.18 -16.71
N GLN A 58 -1.23 -10.60 -16.03
CA GLN A 58 -2.55 -11.20 -15.86
C GLN A 58 -3.62 -10.11 -15.69
N THR A 59 -4.81 -10.39 -16.19
CA THR A 59 -6.04 -9.67 -15.81
C THR A 59 -7.00 -10.71 -15.23
N LEU A 60 -7.19 -10.69 -13.92
CA LEU A 60 -8.08 -11.59 -13.21
C LEU A 60 -9.47 -10.94 -13.12
N ALA A 61 -10.47 -11.57 -13.75
CA ALA A 61 -11.87 -11.18 -13.57
C ALA A 61 -12.38 -11.62 -12.19
N VAL A 62 -13.19 -10.78 -11.55
CA VAL A 62 -13.85 -11.04 -10.27
C VAL A 62 -15.34 -10.73 -10.35
N ASP A 63 -16.13 -11.24 -9.40
CA ASP A 63 -17.60 -11.22 -9.50
C ASP A 63 -18.23 -9.88 -9.05
N GLY A 64 -17.57 -8.76 -9.31
CA GLY A 64 -18.16 -7.46 -8.98
C GLY A 64 -17.14 -6.35 -8.70
N ALA A 65 -17.62 -5.25 -8.18
CA ALA A 65 -16.84 -4.05 -7.90
C ALA A 65 -15.77 -4.32 -6.83
N VAL A 66 -14.52 -4.47 -7.25
CA VAL A 66 -13.40 -4.86 -6.39
C VAL A 66 -12.67 -3.64 -5.82
N MET A 67 -12.60 -3.56 -4.52
CA MET A 67 -11.85 -2.61 -3.68
C MET A 67 -12.30 -2.79 -2.23
N PRO A 68 -11.42 -2.69 -1.20
CA PRO A 68 -9.96 -2.55 -1.21
C PRO A 68 -9.20 -3.88 -1.39
N LEU A 69 -7.87 -3.77 -1.44
CA LEU A 69 -6.94 -4.90 -1.38
C LEU A 69 -6.12 -4.86 -0.09
N ALA A 70 -5.66 -6.03 0.40
CA ALA A 70 -4.66 -6.13 1.46
C ALA A 70 -3.80 -7.39 1.26
N LEU A 71 -2.51 -7.30 1.57
CA LEU A 71 -1.57 -8.43 1.53
C LEU A 71 -1.55 -9.16 2.87
N SER A 72 -1.35 -10.49 2.84
CA SER A 72 -0.98 -11.24 4.04
C SER A 72 0.44 -10.84 4.50
N PRO A 73 0.78 -11.00 5.80
CA PRO A 73 2.11 -10.64 6.31
C PRO A 73 3.24 -11.41 5.62
N ASP A 74 3.02 -12.66 5.23
CA ASP A 74 3.97 -13.52 4.49
C ASP A 74 3.95 -13.27 2.98
N ARG A 75 3.05 -12.37 2.49
CA ARG A 75 2.89 -11.99 1.08
C ARG A 75 2.53 -13.16 0.14
N GLN A 76 1.94 -14.23 0.68
CA GLN A 76 1.46 -15.37 -0.10
C GLN A 76 -0.01 -15.23 -0.52
N LEU A 77 -0.74 -14.31 0.11
CA LEU A 77 -2.15 -14.06 -0.17
C LEU A 77 -2.42 -12.59 -0.42
N LEU A 78 -3.35 -12.34 -1.34
CA LEU A 78 -4.00 -11.06 -1.55
C LEU A 78 -5.48 -11.21 -1.17
N TYR A 79 -5.94 -10.39 -0.23
CA TYR A 79 -7.34 -10.26 0.11
C TYR A 79 -7.95 -9.12 -0.68
N ALA A 80 -9.18 -9.30 -1.15
CA ALA A 80 -9.93 -8.25 -1.82
C ALA A 80 -11.39 -8.28 -1.38
N ALA A 81 -12.00 -7.09 -1.24
CA ALA A 81 -13.42 -7.00 -0.98
C ALA A 81 -14.19 -6.71 -2.27
N ILE A 82 -15.32 -7.37 -2.45
CA ILE A 82 -16.30 -7.11 -3.52
C ILE A 82 -17.40 -6.24 -2.91
N ARG A 83 -17.56 -5.04 -3.44
CA ARG A 83 -18.44 -3.98 -2.91
C ARG A 83 -19.80 -3.87 -3.61
N SER A 84 -20.06 -4.68 -4.62
CA SER A 84 -21.37 -4.89 -5.23
C SER A 84 -22.05 -6.09 -4.59
N THR A 85 -23.38 -6.11 -4.59
CA THR A 85 -24.19 -7.23 -4.06
C THR A 85 -24.09 -8.44 -4.97
N PRO A 86 -23.84 -9.66 -4.44
CA PRO A 86 -23.59 -9.97 -3.01
C PRO A 86 -22.20 -9.56 -2.55
N TYR A 87 -22.10 -8.90 -1.39
CA TYR A 87 -20.82 -8.49 -0.81
C TYR A 87 -19.99 -9.70 -0.42
N GLN A 88 -18.69 -9.67 -0.71
CA GLN A 88 -17.78 -10.78 -0.44
C GLN A 88 -16.39 -10.30 -0.07
N LEU A 89 -15.70 -11.09 0.74
CA LEU A 89 -14.24 -11.13 0.79
C LEU A 89 -13.76 -12.29 -0.09
N ILE A 90 -12.82 -12.02 -0.98
CA ILE A 90 -12.13 -13.04 -1.76
C ILE A 90 -10.68 -13.15 -1.30
N VAL A 91 -10.17 -14.36 -1.27
CA VAL A 91 -8.78 -14.70 -0.95
C VAL A 91 -8.12 -15.24 -2.20
N LEU A 92 -7.05 -14.60 -2.61
CA LEU A 92 -6.28 -14.94 -3.80
C LEU A 92 -4.89 -15.41 -3.38
N GLY A 93 -4.47 -16.58 -3.84
CA GLY A 93 -3.11 -17.05 -3.68
C GLY A 93 -2.19 -16.34 -4.66
N ILE A 94 -1.03 -15.90 -4.18
CA ILE A 94 0.02 -15.28 -4.99
C ILE A 94 1.03 -16.36 -5.39
N ASP A 95 1.26 -16.53 -6.69
CA ASP A 95 2.32 -17.40 -7.19
C ASP A 95 3.69 -16.76 -6.88
N GLY A 96 4.54 -17.47 -6.16
CA GLY A 96 5.82 -16.95 -5.67
C GLY A 96 6.86 -16.66 -6.75
N VAL A 97 6.63 -17.07 -8.01
CA VAL A 97 7.56 -16.85 -9.13
C VAL A 97 7.06 -15.75 -10.06
N SER A 98 5.79 -15.82 -10.45
CA SER A 98 5.19 -14.89 -11.42
C SER A 98 4.40 -13.76 -10.77
N GLY A 99 4.00 -13.90 -9.49
CA GLY A 99 3.06 -13.01 -8.84
C GLY A 99 1.62 -13.19 -9.31
N GLY A 100 1.35 -14.17 -10.17
CA GLY A 100 0.01 -14.47 -10.68
C GLY A 100 -0.97 -14.81 -9.55
N LEU A 101 -2.23 -14.43 -9.74
CA LEU A 101 -3.29 -14.61 -8.76
C LEU A 101 -4.18 -15.81 -9.09
N SER A 102 -4.53 -16.61 -8.07
CA SER A 102 -5.49 -17.71 -8.16
C SER A 102 -6.47 -17.66 -7.00
N LEU A 103 -7.76 -17.86 -7.28
CA LEU A 103 -8.79 -17.86 -6.24
C LEU A 103 -8.59 -19.06 -5.28
N ARG A 104 -8.58 -18.75 -3.96
CA ARG A 104 -8.49 -19.75 -2.88
C ARG A 104 -9.78 -19.90 -2.12
N ALA A 105 -10.45 -18.76 -1.82
CA ALA A 105 -11.70 -18.78 -1.07
C ALA A 105 -12.56 -17.54 -1.38
N LYS A 106 -13.86 -17.69 -1.14
CA LYS A 106 -14.84 -16.58 -1.09
C LYS A 106 -15.58 -16.68 0.23
N LEU A 107 -15.77 -15.56 0.90
CA LEU A 107 -16.56 -15.45 2.13
C LEU A 107 -17.64 -14.39 1.92
N PRO A 108 -18.93 -14.74 2.01
CA PRO A 108 -19.99 -13.75 2.05
C PRO A 108 -19.83 -12.84 3.29
N VAL A 109 -20.04 -11.55 3.10
CA VAL A 109 -19.98 -10.55 4.17
C VAL A 109 -21.24 -9.71 4.20
N ALA A 110 -21.57 -9.15 5.38
CA ALA A 110 -22.85 -8.47 5.58
C ALA A 110 -22.90 -7.12 4.85
N ASP A 111 -21.74 -6.49 4.56
CA ASP A 111 -21.71 -5.12 4.09
C ASP A 111 -20.50 -4.82 3.19
N SER A 112 -20.58 -3.67 2.50
CA SER A 112 -19.53 -3.14 1.63
C SER A 112 -18.36 -2.60 2.44
N MET A 113 -17.16 -3.15 2.26
CA MET A 113 -15.96 -2.73 2.99
C MET A 113 -15.25 -1.56 2.32
N ALA A 114 -14.97 -0.50 3.06
CA ALA A 114 -14.19 0.64 2.59
C ALA A 114 -12.68 0.40 2.69
N ASN A 115 -12.27 -0.34 3.71
CA ASN A 115 -10.87 -0.71 3.94
C ASN A 115 -10.80 -2.07 4.65
N ILE A 116 -9.75 -2.82 4.36
CA ILE A 116 -9.36 -4.05 5.03
C ILE A 116 -7.88 -3.99 5.38
N SER A 117 -7.50 -4.58 6.51
CA SER A 117 -6.10 -4.76 6.90
C SER A 117 -5.89 -6.09 7.60
N VAL A 118 -4.71 -6.66 7.47
CA VAL A 118 -4.36 -7.90 8.17
C VAL A 118 -3.53 -7.58 9.40
N ASP A 119 -3.88 -8.18 10.53
CA ASP A 119 -3.06 -8.17 11.74
C ASP A 119 -1.63 -8.65 11.39
N PRO A 120 -0.55 -7.96 11.80
CA PRO A 120 0.81 -8.34 11.49
C PRO A 120 1.20 -9.77 11.90
N ALA A 121 0.52 -10.35 12.89
CA ALA A 121 0.68 -11.75 13.27
C ALA A 121 -0.16 -12.73 12.41
N GLY A 122 -0.92 -12.24 11.44
CA GLY A 122 -1.74 -13.06 10.55
C GLY A 122 -2.92 -13.75 11.22
N ARG A 123 -3.40 -13.26 12.36
CA ARG A 123 -4.49 -13.90 13.13
C ARG A 123 -5.87 -13.39 12.75
N TYR A 124 -5.96 -12.13 12.33
CA TYR A 124 -7.21 -11.46 11.99
C TYR A 124 -7.08 -10.63 10.73
N LEU A 125 -8.15 -10.60 9.96
CA LEU A 125 -8.41 -9.54 8.98
C LEU A 125 -9.42 -8.60 9.62
N PHE A 126 -9.06 -7.32 9.73
CA PHE A 126 -9.92 -6.25 10.17
C PHE A 126 -10.53 -5.54 8.98
N ALA A 127 -11.78 -5.13 9.10
CA ALA A 127 -12.50 -4.41 8.05
C ALA A 127 -13.36 -3.30 8.62
N VAL A 128 -13.55 -2.22 7.84
CA VAL A 128 -14.51 -1.18 8.12
C VAL A 128 -15.50 -1.03 6.98
N SER A 129 -16.78 -0.88 7.31
CA SER A 129 -17.83 -0.53 6.37
C SER A 129 -18.20 0.94 6.49
N TYR A 130 -17.98 1.68 5.40
CA TYR A 130 -18.29 3.11 5.32
C TYR A 130 -19.80 3.38 5.40
N ALA A 131 -20.60 2.59 4.68
CA ALA A 131 -22.05 2.76 4.65
C ALA A 131 -22.73 2.10 5.86
N GLY A 132 -22.22 0.94 6.31
CA GLY A 132 -22.77 0.22 7.46
C GLY A 132 -22.32 0.75 8.82
N ASN A 133 -21.33 1.65 8.86
CA ASN A 133 -20.80 2.21 10.10
C ASN A 133 -20.36 1.12 11.10
N THR A 134 -19.66 0.10 10.60
CA THR A 134 -19.22 -1.05 11.40
C THR A 134 -17.73 -1.32 11.26
N ILE A 135 -17.18 -1.96 12.31
CA ILE A 135 -15.85 -2.54 12.36
C ILE A 135 -16.02 -4.05 12.55
N SER A 136 -15.41 -4.84 11.71
CA SER A 136 -15.48 -6.31 11.76
C SER A 136 -14.12 -6.94 11.91
N SER A 137 -14.03 -7.99 12.74
CA SER A 137 -12.83 -8.79 12.95
C SER A 137 -13.07 -10.22 12.48
N TYR A 138 -12.37 -10.64 11.43
CA TYR A 138 -12.46 -11.96 10.83
C TYR A 138 -11.23 -12.79 11.25
N PRO A 139 -11.39 -13.89 12.00
CA PRO A 139 -10.25 -14.73 12.34
C PRO A 139 -9.74 -15.46 11.08
N LEU A 140 -8.42 -15.50 10.96
CA LEU A 140 -7.72 -16.23 9.90
C LEU A 140 -7.27 -17.59 10.43
N ASN A 141 -7.49 -18.64 9.65
CA ASN A 141 -6.94 -19.95 9.96
C ASN A 141 -5.43 -20.01 9.60
N THR A 142 -4.80 -21.16 9.81
CA THR A 142 -3.37 -21.35 9.53
C THR A 142 -2.99 -21.22 8.05
N GLN A 143 -3.96 -21.25 7.16
CA GLN A 143 -3.80 -21.03 5.72
C GLN A 143 -4.15 -19.59 5.30
N GLY A 144 -4.42 -18.70 6.26
CA GLY A 144 -4.82 -17.32 6.01
C GLY A 144 -6.24 -17.15 5.49
N ILE A 145 -7.09 -18.19 5.55
CA ILE A 145 -8.47 -18.11 5.08
C ILE A 145 -9.36 -17.55 6.20
N PRO A 146 -10.12 -16.45 5.95
CA PRO A 146 -11.03 -15.90 6.94
C PRO A 146 -12.27 -16.79 7.12
N SER A 147 -12.79 -16.82 8.35
CA SER A 147 -14.12 -17.36 8.67
C SER A 147 -15.10 -16.24 9.01
N SER A 148 -16.32 -16.56 9.42
CA SER A 148 -17.30 -15.58 9.88
C SER A 148 -16.70 -14.66 10.95
N PRO A 149 -17.11 -13.37 11.01
CA PRO A 149 -16.54 -12.43 11.96
C PRO A 149 -16.83 -12.88 13.40
N VAL A 150 -15.81 -12.83 14.26
CA VAL A 150 -15.94 -13.12 15.69
C VAL A 150 -16.34 -11.91 16.49
N GLN A 151 -16.18 -10.71 15.90
CA GLN A 151 -16.56 -9.46 16.50
C GLN A 151 -17.02 -8.47 15.43
N VAL A 152 -18.18 -7.85 15.68
CA VAL A 152 -18.69 -6.72 14.90
C VAL A 152 -19.03 -5.64 15.88
N LEU A 153 -18.38 -4.48 15.75
CA LEU A 153 -18.59 -3.31 16.61
C LEU A 153 -19.25 -2.20 15.81
N PRO A 154 -20.16 -1.42 16.43
CA PRO A 154 -20.58 -0.17 15.84
C PRO A 154 -19.37 0.77 15.77
N ALA A 155 -19.22 1.45 14.66
CA ALA A 155 -18.29 2.58 14.52
C ALA A 155 -19.09 3.89 14.51
N GLY A 156 -18.39 5.01 14.55
CA GLY A 156 -19.02 6.28 14.19
C GLY A 156 -19.29 6.38 12.69
N ASN A 157 -19.81 7.51 12.23
CA ASN A 157 -20.19 7.70 10.84
C ASN A 157 -18.98 7.64 9.88
N HIS A 158 -19.14 6.86 8.83
CA HIS A 158 -18.21 6.76 7.70
C HIS A 158 -16.78 6.34 8.10
N PRO A 159 -16.58 5.20 8.79
CA PRO A 159 -15.25 4.68 9.04
C PRO A 159 -14.56 4.38 7.71
N HIS A 160 -13.32 4.89 7.53
CA HIS A 160 -12.69 4.85 6.22
C HIS A 160 -11.44 3.99 6.16
N GLN A 161 -10.57 4.04 7.16
CA GLN A 161 -9.39 3.16 7.25
C GLN A 161 -9.31 2.51 8.62
N ILE A 162 -8.85 1.26 8.63
CA ILE A 162 -8.51 0.50 9.82
C ILE A 162 -7.11 -0.09 9.68
N THR A 163 -6.24 0.10 10.67
CA THR A 163 -4.91 -0.53 10.67
C THR A 163 -4.33 -0.63 12.09
N THR A 164 -3.44 -1.59 12.27
CA THR A 164 -2.71 -1.83 13.53
C THR A 164 -1.51 -0.91 13.61
N ASP A 165 -1.20 -0.41 14.79
CA ASP A 165 0.03 0.35 15.04
C ASP A 165 1.28 -0.53 14.91
N PRO A 166 2.47 0.05 14.70
CA PRO A 166 3.71 -0.70 14.53
C PRO A 166 4.12 -1.59 15.73
N GLN A 167 3.60 -1.29 16.94
CA GLN A 167 3.84 -2.09 18.15
C GLN A 167 2.81 -3.21 18.35
N HIS A 168 1.81 -3.32 17.47
CA HIS A 168 0.71 -4.30 17.53
C HIS A 168 -0.11 -4.23 18.83
N GLN A 169 -0.17 -3.05 19.45
CA GLN A 169 -0.90 -2.83 20.70
C GLN A 169 -2.29 -2.24 20.47
N PHE A 170 -2.44 -1.44 19.41
CA PHE A 170 -3.68 -0.75 19.10
C PHE A 170 -4.04 -0.89 17.63
N VAL A 171 -5.34 -0.94 17.36
CA VAL A 171 -5.92 -0.77 16.03
C VAL A 171 -6.59 0.59 15.99
N TYR A 172 -6.30 1.38 14.94
CA TYR A 172 -6.85 2.71 14.74
C TYR A 172 -7.86 2.70 13.61
N VAL A 173 -8.89 3.53 13.74
CA VAL A 173 -9.93 3.73 12.73
C VAL A 173 -10.16 5.21 12.53
N SER A 174 -10.06 5.68 11.29
CA SER A 174 -10.45 7.04 10.92
C SER A 174 -11.97 7.09 10.67
N LEU A 175 -12.65 8.06 11.27
CA LEU A 175 -14.09 8.30 11.15
C LEU A 175 -14.33 9.58 10.37
N LEU A 176 -14.44 9.45 9.04
CA LEU A 176 -14.54 10.58 8.12
C LEU A 176 -15.74 11.47 8.42
N GLY A 177 -16.87 10.89 8.80
CA GLY A 177 -18.10 11.62 9.11
C GLY A 177 -18.16 12.20 10.53
N GLU A 178 -17.12 12.02 11.35
CA GLU A 178 -17.11 12.46 12.74
C GLU A 178 -15.88 13.28 13.15
N ASP A 179 -15.03 13.61 12.19
CA ASP A 179 -13.84 14.43 12.41
C ASP A 179 -12.95 13.94 13.56
N ARG A 180 -12.81 12.60 13.69
CA ARG A 180 -11.97 11.98 14.73
C ARG A 180 -11.38 10.65 14.26
N MET A 181 -10.41 10.16 15.01
CA MET A 181 -9.94 8.79 14.94
C MET A 181 -10.23 8.08 16.26
N ASP A 182 -10.88 6.94 16.19
CA ASP A 182 -11.02 6.03 17.32
C ASP A 182 -9.91 5.00 17.33
N TYR A 183 -9.68 4.36 18.47
CA TYR A 183 -8.70 3.30 18.59
C TYR A 183 -9.16 2.23 19.60
N PHE A 184 -8.59 1.04 19.42
CA PHE A 184 -8.96 -0.15 20.16
C PHE A 184 -7.69 -0.82 20.66
N ARG A 185 -7.66 -1.25 21.92
CA ARG A 185 -6.58 -2.09 22.39
C ARG A 185 -6.72 -3.49 21.81
N VAL A 186 -5.63 -4.04 21.30
CA VAL A 186 -5.61 -5.43 20.81
C VAL A 186 -5.65 -6.39 22.01
N ASN A 187 -6.65 -7.25 22.06
CA ASN A 187 -6.77 -8.30 23.05
C ASN A 187 -6.14 -9.59 22.50
N HIS A 188 -4.95 -9.95 23.01
CA HIS A 188 -4.23 -11.13 22.57
C HIS A 188 -4.74 -12.44 23.18
N THR A 189 -5.57 -12.38 24.21
CA THR A 189 -6.05 -13.54 24.98
C THR A 189 -7.46 -13.99 24.58
N LEU A 190 -8.38 -13.05 24.41
CA LEU A 190 -9.78 -13.33 24.10
C LEU A 190 -10.00 -13.30 22.56
N LYS A 191 -9.95 -14.47 21.95
CA LYS A 191 -10.06 -14.61 20.48
C LYS A 191 -11.41 -14.17 19.90
N SER A 192 -12.50 -14.22 20.69
CA SER A 192 -13.83 -13.79 20.27
C SER A 192 -14.06 -12.29 20.34
N ALA A 193 -13.15 -11.53 20.99
CA ALA A 193 -13.22 -10.08 21.10
C ALA A 193 -11.82 -9.49 21.01
N PRO A 194 -11.18 -9.50 19.80
CA PRO A 194 -9.81 -9.06 19.62
C PRO A 194 -9.63 -7.54 19.79
N LEU A 195 -10.71 -6.76 19.71
CA LEU A 195 -10.67 -5.31 19.82
C LEU A 195 -11.44 -4.84 21.05
N VAL A 196 -10.74 -4.16 21.97
CA VAL A 196 -11.33 -3.52 23.16
C VAL A 196 -11.38 -2.02 22.91
N PRO A 197 -12.58 -1.40 22.81
CA PRO A 197 -12.72 0.03 22.59
C PRO A 197 -12.05 0.84 23.71
N MET A 198 -11.45 1.96 23.34
CA MET A 198 -10.94 2.94 24.30
C MET A 198 -12.02 3.98 24.60
N ASN A 199 -12.02 4.52 25.82
CA ASN A 199 -13.08 5.44 26.29
C ASN A 199 -13.02 6.83 25.65
N THR A 200 -11.91 7.18 25.03
CA THR A 200 -11.71 8.47 24.35
C THR A 200 -11.14 8.25 22.97
N PRO A 201 -11.43 9.11 21.97
CA PRO A 201 -10.78 9.05 20.67
C PRO A 201 -9.25 9.19 20.77
N ALA A 202 -8.52 8.66 19.80
CA ALA A 202 -7.07 8.86 19.69
C ALA A 202 -6.73 10.33 19.44
N LEU A 203 -7.54 10.99 18.60
CA LEU A 203 -7.43 12.40 18.24
C LEU A 203 -8.74 12.93 17.67
N HIS A 204 -8.87 14.27 17.65
CA HIS A 204 -9.87 15.01 16.90
C HIS A 204 -9.19 15.84 15.81
N THR A 205 -9.87 16.01 14.67
CA THR A 205 -9.52 16.96 13.62
C THR A 205 -10.41 18.20 13.72
N ALA A 206 -10.17 19.20 12.88
CA ALA A 206 -11.09 20.34 12.78
C ALA A 206 -12.45 19.90 12.22
N SER A 207 -13.51 20.62 12.56
CA SER A 207 -14.85 20.34 12.03
C SER A 207 -14.87 20.42 10.51
N GLY A 208 -15.44 19.39 9.85
CA GLY A 208 -15.51 19.25 8.40
C GLY A 208 -14.19 18.80 7.76
N ALA A 209 -13.18 18.39 8.52
CA ALA A 209 -11.90 17.94 7.97
C ALA A 209 -12.01 16.58 7.26
N GLY A 210 -12.79 15.65 7.80
CA GLY A 210 -12.98 14.31 7.23
C GLY A 210 -11.71 13.46 7.20
N PRO A 211 -11.22 12.97 8.37
CA PRO A 211 -10.03 12.11 8.43
C PRO A 211 -10.24 10.82 7.62
N ARG A 212 -9.28 10.52 6.74
CA ARG A 212 -9.46 9.46 5.74
C ARG A 212 -8.41 8.35 5.85
N HIS A 213 -7.24 8.55 5.26
CA HIS A 213 -6.12 7.61 5.33
C HIS A 213 -5.00 8.18 6.21
N PHE A 214 -4.27 7.26 6.84
CA PHE A 214 -3.17 7.61 7.73
C PHE A 214 -2.06 6.58 7.68
N VAL A 215 -0.86 7.00 8.07
CA VAL A 215 0.32 6.13 8.15
C VAL A 215 1.12 6.48 9.41
N PHE A 216 1.72 5.46 10.02
CA PHE A 216 2.64 5.63 11.14
C PHE A 216 4.08 5.76 10.66
N SER A 217 4.91 6.53 11.38
CA SER A 217 6.36 6.36 11.28
C SER A 217 6.76 4.93 11.70
N ALA A 218 7.90 4.44 11.23
CA ALA A 218 8.33 3.06 11.50
C ALA A 218 8.40 2.71 12.99
N GLN A 219 8.80 3.66 13.84
CA GLN A 219 8.84 3.51 15.30
C GLN A 219 7.47 3.77 15.95
N GLY A 220 6.45 4.17 15.20
CA GLY A 220 5.11 4.49 15.72
C GLY A 220 5.06 5.73 16.61
N LEU A 221 6.08 6.59 16.57
CA LEU A 221 6.12 7.83 17.37
C LEU A 221 5.29 8.95 16.74
N PHE A 222 5.12 8.90 15.43
CA PHE A 222 4.35 9.89 14.68
C PHE A 222 3.27 9.20 13.84
N LEU A 223 2.15 9.91 13.69
CA LEU A 223 1.04 9.55 12.82
C LEU A 223 0.83 10.70 11.84
N TYR A 224 0.72 10.36 10.55
CA TYR A 224 0.43 11.28 9.46
C TYR A 224 -0.94 10.95 8.91
N LEU A 225 -1.83 11.93 8.89
CA LEU A 225 -3.23 11.78 8.54
C LEU A 225 -3.58 12.69 7.37
N VAL A 226 -4.21 12.15 6.32
CA VAL A 226 -4.82 12.96 5.27
C VAL A 226 -6.30 13.14 5.55
N ASN A 227 -6.75 14.39 5.49
CA ASN A 227 -8.15 14.78 5.66
C ASN A 227 -8.80 14.99 4.29
N GLU A 228 -9.82 14.20 3.96
CA GLU A 228 -10.45 14.20 2.63
C GLU A 228 -11.11 15.53 2.31
N LEU A 229 -11.94 16.02 3.22
CA LEU A 229 -12.79 17.20 3.01
C LEU A 229 -12.06 18.49 3.33
N GLY A 230 -11.10 18.46 4.27
CA GLY A 230 -10.24 19.59 4.61
C GLY A 230 -9.07 19.78 3.68
N GLY A 231 -8.72 18.78 2.83
CA GLY A 231 -7.60 18.85 1.90
C GLY A 231 -6.25 19.07 2.58
N THR A 232 -6.03 18.47 3.74
CA THR A 232 -4.81 18.69 4.53
C THR A 232 -4.10 17.38 4.87
N VAL A 233 -2.79 17.46 5.05
CA VAL A 233 -1.99 16.48 5.79
C VAL A 233 -1.71 17.03 7.18
N GLN A 234 -2.03 16.25 8.21
CA GLN A 234 -1.75 16.59 9.59
C GLN A 234 -0.73 15.63 10.19
N VAL A 235 0.16 16.17 10.99
CA VAL A 235 1.20 15.44 11.72
C VAL A 235 0.84 15.42 13.19
N TYR A 236 0.86 14.21 13.78
CA TYR A 236 0.57 14.02 15.21
C TYR A 236 1.74 13.32 15.88
N GLN A 237 2.07 13.77 17.08
CA GLN A 237 2.92 13.03 18.01
C GLN A 237 2.05 12.00 18.75
N ARG A 238 2.40 10.73 18.61
CA ARG A 238 1.67 9.63 19.24
C ARG A 238 2.29 9.25 20.58
N ASN A 239 1.45 9.02 21.57
CA ASN A 239 1.83 8.35 22.82
C ASN A 239 1.72 6.83 22.60
N ALA A 240 2.86 6.15 22.38
CA ALA A 240 2.87 4.73 22.04
C ALA A 240 2.24 3.82 23.13
N SER A 241 2.32 4.18 24.41
CA SER A 241 1.78 3.37 25.51
C SER A 241 0.28 3.60 25.75
N LYS A 242 -0.23 4.81 25.45
CA LYS A 242 -1.63 5.20 25.65
C LYS A 242 -2.47 5.11 24.37
N GLY A 243 -1.84 5.17 23.19
CA GLY A 243 -2.50 5.18 21.89
C GLY A 243 -3.03 6.55 21.46
N SER A 244 -3.12 7.56 22.34
CA SER A 244 -3.55 8.91 21.98
C SER A 244 -2.50 9.65 21.15
N ALA A 245 -2.93 10.68 20.42
CA ALA A 245 -2.05 11.48 19.58
C ALA A 245 -2.37 12.99 19.70
N THR A 246 -1.33 13.83 19.63
CA THR A 246 -1.43 15.29 19.76
C THR A 246 -0.95 15.94 18.47
N LEU A 247 -1.72 16.88 17.92
CA LEU A 247 -1.42 17.61 16.70
C LEU A 247 -0.12 18.43 16.86
N LEU A 248 0.79 18.29 15.88
CA LEU A 248 2.02 19.08 15.78
C LEU A 248 1.93 20.17 14.72
N GLU A 249 1.36 19.84 13.54
CA GLU A 249 1.25 20.76 12.41
C GLU A 249 0.26 20.28 11.36
N SER A 250 -0.11 21.15 10.43
CA SER A 250 -1.02 20.87 9.32
C SER A 250 -0.51 21.55 8.05
N HIS A 251 -0.61 20.86 6.91
CA HIS A 251 -0.19 21.32 5.58
C HIS A 251 -1.35 21.20 4.59
N VAL A 252 -1.61 22.25 3.80
CA VAL A 252 -2.64 22.29 2.76
C VAL A 252 -2.13 21.58 1.50
N LEU A 253 -2.94 20.65 0.95
CA LEU A 253 -2.62 19.91 -0.26
C LEU A 253 -3.04 20.62 -1.55
N ALA A 254 -4.12 21.37 -1.52
CA ALA A 254 -4.62 22.12 -2.67
C ALA A 254 -5.28 23.42 -2.24
N GLU A 255 -5.11 24.47 -3.02
CA GLU A 255 -5.72 25.78 -2.81
C GLU A 255 -6.63 26.13 -3.99
N GLY A 256 -7.65 26.94 -3.73
CA GLY A 256 -8.56 27.45 -4.78
C GLY A 256 -9.52 26.41 -5.36
N VAL A 257 -9.56 25.20 -4.83
CA VAL A 257 -10.48 24.13 -5.24
C VAL A 257 -11.20 23.53 -4.03
N LYS A 258 -12.36 22.92 -4.25
CA LYS A 258 -13.02 22.12 -3.22
C LYS A 258 -12.17 20.86 -2.98
N PRO A 259 -11.60 20.70 -1.79
CA PRO A 259 -10.67 19.58 -1.55
C PRO A 259 -11.37 18.21 -1.67
N TRP A 260 -10.60 17.22 -2.12
CA TRP A 260 -10.99 15.82 -2.13
C TRP A 260 -9.76 14.93 -2.02
N ALA A 261 -8.98 15.12 -0.95
CA ALA A 261 -7.74 14.39 -0.72
C ALA A 261 -8.01 12.88 -0.52
N ALA A 262 -7.02 12.02 -0.80
CA ALA A 262 -7.30 10.59 -0.82
C ALA A 262 -6.30 9.74 -0.05
N ASP A 263 -5.08 9.61 -0.48
CA ASP A 263 -4.15 8.60 0.03
C ASP A 263 -2.87 9.22 0.56
N ILE A 264 -2.15 8.48 1.42
CA ILE A 264 -0.95 8.99 2.09
C ILE A 264 0.00 7.84 2.39
N HIS A 265 1.27 7.97 2.01
CA HIS A 265 2.32 6.97 2.26
C HIS A 265 3.66 7.61 2.60
N LEU A 266 4.40 6.93 3.48
CA LEU A 266 5.82 7.18 3.75
C LEU A 266 6.70 6.30 2.85
N THR A 267 7.85 6.83 2.46
CA THR A 267 8.92 5.96 1.93
C THR A 267 9.35 4.96 3.01
N PRO A 268 9.81 3.73 2.65
CA PRO A 268 10.20 2.72 3.63
C PRO A 268 11.29 3.17 4.60
N ASN A 269 12.19 4.05 4.16
CA ASN A 269 13.23 4.65 5.01
C ASN A 269 12.71 5.80 5.90
N GLY A 270 11.44 6.22 5.73
CA GLY A 270 10.79 7.27 6.49
C GLY A 270 11.28 8.68 6.19
N ASN A 271 12.02 8.91 5.09
CA ASN A 271 12.59 10.22 4.76
C ASN A 271 11.61 11.15 4.03
N PHE A 272 10.64 10.56 3.31
CA PHE A 272 9.67 11.33 2.52
C PHE A 272 8.26 10.80 2.75
N LEU A 273 7.31 11.72 2.68
CA LEU A 273 5.87 11.44 2.74
C LEU A 273 5.22 12.02 1.49
N TYR A 274 4.28 11.27 0.92
CA TYR A 274 3.48 11.74 -0.21
C TYR A 274 2.00 11.61 0.12
N ALA A 275 1.19 12.53 -0.46
CA ALA A 275 -0.26 12.51 -0.34
C ALA A 275 -0.91 12.90 -1.66
N SER A 276 -2.03 12.25 -2.01
CA SER A 276 -2.77 12.49 -3.23
C SER A 276 -3.98 13.39 -2.99
N GLU A 277 -4.29 14.24 -3.99
CA GLU A 277 -5.46 15.09 -4.00
C GLU A 277 -6.21 14.94 -5.33
N ARG A 278 -7.50 14.54 -5.26
CA ARG A 278 -8.27 14.09 -6.43
C ARG A 278 -8.81 15.23 -7.29
N THR A 279 -9.22 16.35 -6.67
CA THR A 279 -9.80 17.48 -7.42
C THR A 279 -8.74 18.19 -8.26
N SER A 280 -7.57 18.44 -7.69
CA SER A 280 -6.44 19.03 -8.40
C SER A 280 -5.64 18.05 -9.25
N SER A 281 -5.89 16.74 -9.07
CA SER A 281 -5.14 15.66 -9.73
C SER A 281 -3.63 15.76 -9.47
N THR A 282 -3.26 15.86 -8.20
CA THR A 282 -1.86 16.05 -7.78
C THR A 282 -1.39 15.05 -6.73
N ILE A 283 -0.06 14.86 -6.69
CA ILE A 283 0.68 14.28 -5.55
C ILE A 283 1.50 15.40 -4.93
N SER A 284 1.35 15.61 -3.61
CA SER A 284 2.21 16.50 -2.83
C SER A 284 3.26 15.69 -2.09
N GLY A 285 4.53 16.11 -2.14
CA GLY A 285 5.64 15.46 -1.47
C GLY A 285 6.23 16.34 -0.36
N PHE A 286 6.66 15.67 0.71
CA PHE A 286 7.24 16.29 1.89
C PHE A 286 8.49 15.53 2.33
N LYS A 287 9.51 16.27 2.75
CA LYS A 287 10.65 15.73 3.50
C LYS A 287 10.27 15.60 4.97
N VAL A 288 10.58 14.46 5.57
CA VAL A 288 10.26 14.15 6.97
C VAL A 288 11.48 14.37 7.86
N ASN A 289 11.34 15.16 8.89
CA ASN A 289 12.29 15.17 10.00
C ASN A 289 11.98 13.99 10.93
N ARG A 290 12.73 12.92 10.85
CA ARG A 290 12.49 11.66 11.57
C ARG A 290 12.55 11.79 13.10
N ASN A 291 13.21 12.82 13.63
CA ASN A 291 13.34 13.05 15.08
C ASN A 291 12.12 13.80 15.63
N THR A 292 11.55 14.72 14.85
CA THR A 292 10.44 15.57 15.29
C THR A 292 9.11 15.25 14.63
N GLY A 293 9.11 14.37 13.62
CA GLY A 293 7.95 14.04 12.79
C GLY A 293 7.56 15.12 11.80
N ARG A 294 8.11 16.33 11.90
CA ARG A 294 7.70 17.50 11.12
C ARG A 294 8.01 17.36 9.64
N LEU A 295 7.18 17.99 8.83
CA LEU A 295 7.23 17.97 7.37
C LEU A 295 7.78 19.27 6.82
N SER A 296 8.58 19.17 5.75
CA SER A 296 8.98 20.33 4.93
C SER A 296 8.55 20.04 3.48
N PRO A 297 7.79 20.91 2.82
CA PRO A 297 7.35 20.69 1.44
C PRO A 297 8.55 20.46 0.49
N VAL A 298 8.43 19.48 -0.38
CA VAL A 298 9.35 19.24 -1.50
C VAL A 298 8.79 19.88 -2.75
N SER A 299 7.66 19.37 -3.23
CA SER A 299 6.96 19.85 -4.42
C SER A 299 5.54 19.29 -4.50
N ARG A 300 4.81 19.76 -5.51
CA ARG A 300 3.51 19.23 -5.92
C ARG A 300 3.57 18.93 -7.42
N TRP A 301 3.24 17.69 -7.79
CA TRP A 301 3.28 17.23 -9.17
C TRP A 301 1.88 16.93 -9.68
N ALA A 302 1.56 17.43 -10.88
CA ALA A 302 0.39 16.94 -11.60
C ALA A 302 0.57 15.45 -11.93
N THR A 303 -0.51 14.69 -11.83
CA THR A 303 -0.49 13.25 -12.08
C THR A 303 -1.77 12.79 -12.79
N GLU A 304 -2.14 11.52 -12.68
CA GLU A 304 -3.35 10.94 -13.26
C GLU A 304 -4.62 11.62 -12.74
N GLN A 305 -5.68 11.65 -13.56
CA GLN A 305 -6.95 12.27 -13.16
C GLN A 305 -7.62 11.50 -12.03
N GLN A 306 -7.99 12.19 -10.95
CA GLN A 306 -8.54 11.63 -9.71
C GLN A 306 -7.65 10.54 -9.10
N PRO A 307 -6.44 10.87 -8.60
CA PRO A 307 -5.51 9.90 -8.02
C PRO A 307 -6.02 9.41 -6.67
N ARG A 308 -6.86 8.36 -6.67
CA ARG A 308 -7.50 7.83 -5.45
C ARG A 308 -6.54 7.02 -4.59
N ALA A 309 -5.66 6.25 -5.21
CA ALA A 309 -4.71 5.40 -4.53
C ALA A 309 -3.34 5.45 -5.20
N PHE A 310 -2.30 5.32 -4.39
CA PHE A 310 -0.94 5.15 -4.86
C PHE A 310 -0.17 4.24 -3.88
N ARG A 311 0.96 3.71 -4.31
CA ARG A 311 1.88 2.95 -3.46
C ARG A 311 3.31 3.33 -3.78
N ILE A 312 4.17 3.15 -2.78
CA ILE A 312 5.62 3.25 -2.93
C ILE A 312 6.16 1.83 -2.91
N THR A 313 7.11 1.53 -3.80
CA THR A 313 7.75 0.20 -3.83
C THR A 313 8.46 -0.10 -2.51
N PRO A 314 8.56 -1.38 -2.10
CA PRO A 314 9.20 -1.75 -0.83
C PRO A 314 10.66 -1.32 -0.69
N ASP A 315 11.37 -1.08 -1.80
CA ASP A 315 12.72 -0.52 -1.83
C ASP A 315 12.76 1.03 -1.82
N GLY A 316 11.60 1.69 -1.95
CA GLY A 316 11.46 3.14 -1.94
C GLY A 316 11.88 3.85 -3.22
N ARG A 317 12.15 3.12 -4.31
CA ARG A 317 12.63 3.71 -5.57
C ARG A 317 11.54 4.29 -6.46
N PHE A 318 10.33 3.74 -6.39
CA PHE A 318 9.23 4.18 -7.25
C PHE A 318 7.96 4.48 -6.44
N LEU A 319 7.21 5.46 -6.93
CA LEU A 319 5.84 5.75 -6.53
C LEU A 319 4.93 5.45 -7.73
N LEU A 320 3.90 4.63 -7.51
CA LEU A 320 2.94 4.22 -8.52
C LEU A 320 1.58 4.79 -8.17
N VAL A 321 0.97 5.57 -9.06
CA VAL A 321 -0.33 6.20 -8.82
C VAL A 321 -1.35 5.78 -9.87
N VAL A 322 -2.58 5.49 -9.42
CA VAL A 322 -3.70 5.14 -10.31
C VAL A 322 -4.73 6.26 -10.32
N GLY A 323 -5.18 6.64 -11.53
CA GLY A 323 -6.19 7.67 -11.75
C GLY A 323 -7.52 7.08 -12.14
N GLN A 324 -8.56 7.36 -11.32
CA GLN A 324 -9.90 6.79 -11.53
C GLN A 324 -10.49 7.18 -12.88
N LEU A 325 -10.33 8.45 -13.29
CA LEU A 325 -10.90 8.97 -14.54
C LEU A 325 -9.99 8.74 -15.74
N SER A 326 -8.65 8.84 -15.55
CA SER A 326 -7.70 8.58 -16.63
C SER A 326 -7.58 7.10 -16.98
N GLN A 327 -7.99 6.19 -16.09
CA GLN A 327 -7.91 4.73 -16.28
C GLN A 327 -6.46 4.28 -16.56
N ARG A 328 -5.51 4.93 -15.90
CA ARG A 328 -4.07 4.73 -16.09
C ARG A 328 -3.35 4.57 -14.76
N ILE A 329 -2.17 3.99 -14.83
CA ILE A 329 -1.18 3.97 -13.77
C ILE A 329 0.07 4.66 -14.26
N SER A 330 0.57 5.63 -13.51
CA SER A 330 1.85 6.29 -13.73
C SER A 330 2.86 5.84 -12.67
N VAL A 331 4.08 5.58 -13.12
CA VAL A 331 5.23 5.20 -12.29
C VAL A 331 6.20 6.36 -12.26
N TYR A 332 6.53 6.83 -11.06
CA TYR A 332 7.49 7.91 -10.84
C TYR A 332 8.71 7.36 -10.12
N ALA A 333 9.91 7.65 -10.61
CA ALA A 333 11.14 7.44 -9.86
C ALA A 333 11.23 8.48 -8.74
N ILE A 334 11.56 8.03 -7.53
CA ILE A 334 11.79 8.88 -6.36
C ILE A 334 13.28 9.18 -6.26
N ASN A 335 13.66 10.46 -6.26
CA ASN A 335 15.04 10.84 -5.96
C ASN A 335 15.32 10.58 -4.46
N PRO A 336 16.27 9.70 -4.10
CA PRO A 336 16.48 9.29 -2.72
C PRO A 336 17.03 10.40 -1.80
N HIS A 337 17.55 11.50 -2.36
CA HIS A 337 18.12 12.62 -1.61
C HIS A 337 17.16 13.79 -1.47
N SER A 338 16.44 14.13 -2.55
CA SER A 338 15.53 15.28 -2.59
C SER A 338 14.06 14.91 -2.37
N GLY A 339 13.65 13.68 -2.68
CA GLY A 339 12.23 13.25 -2.68
C GLY A 339 11.48 13.71 -3.91
N GLU A 340 12.15 14.28 -4.91
CA GLU A 340 11.51 14.67 -6.16
C GLU A 340 11.06 13.48 -6.98
N LEU A 341 9.91 13.65 -7.65
CA LEU A 341 9.31 12.63 -8.52
C LEU A 341 9.62 12.93 -9.98
N GLN A 342 10.13 11.91 -10.69
CA GLN A 342 10.33 11.94 -12.13
C GLN A 342 9.50 10.86 -12.80
N LEU A 343 8.63 11.22 -13.74
CA LEU A 343 7.82 10.25 -14.49
C LEU A 343 8.73 9.28 -15.25
N ALA A 344 8.59 7.99 -14.97
CA ALA A 344 9.33 6.91 -15.61
C ALA A 344 8.50 6.22 -16.69
N SER A 345 7.23 5.91 -16.40
CA SER A 345 6.35 5.24 -17.35
C SER A 345 4.86 5.48 -17.04
N THR A 346 4.00 5.18 -18.01
CA THR A 346 2.55 5.21 -17.85
C THR A 346 1.93 4.06 -18.64
N HIS A 347 0.92 3.38 -18.04
CA HIS A 347 0.26 2.23 -18.63
C HIS A 347 -1.26 2.30 -18.46
N GLN A 348 -2.00 1.61 -19.33
CA GLN A 348 -3.44 1.47 -19.20
C GLN A 348 -3.79 0.48 -18.07
N THR A 349 -4.91 0.74 -17.40
CA THR A 349 -5.54 -0.16 -16.43
C THR A 349 -6.96 -0.50 -16.89
N GLY A 350 -7.72 -1.21 -16.06
CA GLY A 350 -9.18 -1.28 -16.22
C GLY A 350 -9.84 0.04 -15.82
N LYS A 351 -11.16 0.10 -15.96
CA LYS A 351 -12.00 1.29 -15.63
C LYS A 351 -12.05 1.50 -14.12
N ASN A 352 -11.95 2.77 -13.70
CA ASN A 352 -12.01 3.20 -12.31
C ASN A 352 -11.00 2.42 -11.42
N PRO A 353 -9.67 2.47 -11.69
CA PRO A 353 -8.68 1.86 -10.82
C PRO A 353 -8.69 2.60 -9.48
N ALA A 354 -9.03 1.90 -8.40
CA ALA A 354 -9.34 2.51 -7.11
C ALA A 354 -8.46 2.03 -5.96
N TRP A 355 -7.66 0.98 -6.19
CA TRP A 355 -6.71 0.45 -5.22
C TRP A 355 -5.49 -0.16 -5.90
N ILE A 356 -4.35 -0.07 -5.21
CA ILE A 356 -3.08 -0.62 -5.70
C ILE A 356 -2.30 -1.23 -4.53
N GLU A 357 -1.68 -2.39 -4.76
CA GLU A 357 -0.71 -3.00 -3.86
C GLU A 357 0.57 -3.35 -4.62
N VAL A 358 1.71 -3.28 -3.94
CA VAL A 358 3.01 -3.65 -4.49
C VAL A 358 3.69 -4.65 -3.57
N VAL A 359 4.19 -5.73 -4.12
CA VAL A 359 4.88 -6.78 -3.37
C VAL A 359 6.20 -7.15 -4.04
N ASN A 360 7.24 -7.36 -3.24
CA ASN A 360 8.44 -8.06 -3.71
C ASN A 360 8.24 -9.55 -3.52
N LEU A 361 8.32 -10.31 -4.59
CA LEU A 361 8.32 -11.78 -4.52
C LEU A 361 9.62 -12.26 -3.87
N PRO A 362 9.57 -13.40 -3.14
CA PRO A 362 10.78 -13.99 -2.60
C PRO A 362 11.74 -14.35 -3.74
N VAL A 363 13.03 -14.14 -3.51
CA VAL A 363 14.09 -14.54 -4.44
C VAL A 363 14.10 -16.07 -4.49
N THR A 364 13.56 -16.67 -5.53
CA THR A 364 13.75 -18.10 -5.78
C THR A 364 15.11 -18.28 -6.41
N ALA A 365 16.04 -18.90 -5.69
CA ALA A 365 17.27 -19.41 -6.29
C ALA A 365 16.88 -20.41 -7.38
N ARG A 366 17.16 -20.07 -8.65
CA ARG A 366 17.07 -20.99 -9.77
C ARG A 366 18.40 -21.71 -9.96
#